data_dc9f573a0628fcff2cd13e818ee921c0
#
_entry.id   dc9f573a0628fcff2cd13e818ee921c0
#
_cell.length_a   1.000
_cell.length_b   1.000
_cell.length_c   1.000
_cell.angle_alpha   90.00
_cell.angle_beta   90.00
_cell.angle_gamma   90.00
#
_symmetry.space_group_name_H-M   'P 1'
#
loop_
_entity.id
_entity.type
_entity.pdbx_description
1 polymer ?
#
loop_
_entity_poly.entity_id
_entity_poly.type
_entity_poly.pdbx_seq_one_letter_code
_entity_poly.pdbx_strand_id
1 'polypeptide(L)'
;MALLSSLSLSKHLLMLVLLMEENEVHCKNSQPCDLSSHDYMSLTSLNLHGSLSFNETLRASKDFGGFRVRKPGAVVEPGSVQDIVDVIKVGLSSVSGLTVAARGNGHCTNGQAQAHRGVVLEMRGIKGIEVSLSRDNPYVEAGAGELWIDVLKATLKLGFAPVSWTDYLSLSIGGTLSQAGISGQAFRHGPQISTVLQMEIVTGKGEVITCSHTEEEDLFYGALGGLGQFGIITKARIAIQPAPQRTRWIRAIYEEFEEFKGDQEMLISMPSSSHHVFDYIEGFVACIGDDPIDGWDTIPPNTMITHHTYDHHHAAWNSSSSSTVRYCLELAINYNTADSTHDIDKKMKAMVGSLRFSGGVVYSVDVSYLDFLSRVSYSEARARAIGTWDAPHPWLNILVPVSRIADFDRTIFKETVRLGVGGPILVYPLNSNK
;
A
#
# COMPACT_ATOMS: atom_id res chain seq x y z
N MET A 1 23.19 11.61 -33.79
CA MET A 1 21.95 12.28 -33.35
C MET A 1 21.07 11.43 -32.44
N ALA A 2 21.38 10.16 -32.16
CA ALA A 2 20.58 9.29 -31.30
C ALA A 2 21.03 9.25 -29.80
N LEU A 3 22.17 9.81 -29.45
CA LEU A 3 22.73 9.86 -28.10
C LEU A 3 22.27 11.06 -27.24
N LEU A 4 21.61 12.04 -27.87
CA LEU A 4 21.11 13.24 -27.19
C LEU A 4 19.67 13.09 -26.66
N SER A 5 18.94 12.04 -27.07
CA SER A 5 17.54 11.83 -26.62
C SER A 5 17.40 11.09 -25.28
N SER A 6 18.34 10.19 -24.94
CA SER A 6 18.26 9.43 -23.67
C SER A 6 18.71 10.24 -22.45
N LEU A 7 19.69 11.13 -22.64
CA LEU A 7 20.11 12.09 -21.60
C LEU A 7 19.04 13.16 -21.30
N SER A 8 18.15 13.43 -22.27
CA SER A 8 17.04 14.36 -22.14
C SER A 8 15.95 13.81 -21.23
N LEU A 9 15.61 12.51 -21.31
CA LEU A 9 14.50 11.94 -20.53
C LEU A 9 14.85 11.82 -19.02
N SER A 10 16.09 11.41 -18.70
CA SER A 10 16.53 11.35 -17.30
C SER A 10 16.69 12.74 -16.68
N LYS A 11 17.16 13.72 -17.47
CA LYS A 11 17.21 15.13 -17.04
C LYS A 11 15.82 15.76 -16.93
N HIS A 12 14.86 15.38 -17.76
CA HIS A 12 13.47 15.86 -17.64
C HIS A 12 12.75 15.25 -16.46
N LEU A 13 12.99 13.99 -16.13
CA LEU A 13 12.45 13.35 -14.92
C LEU A 13 13.08 13.97 -13.64
N LEU A 14 14.40 14.17 -13.64
CA LEU A 14 15.11 14.88 -12.57
C LEU A 14 14.70 16.35 -12.51
N MET A 15 14.46 17.00 -13.64
CA MET A 15 14.00 18.39 -13.72
C MET A 15 12.52 18.53 -13.37
N LEU A 16 11.66 17.52 -13.62
CA LEU A 16 10.29 17.48 -13.12
C LEU A 16 10.26 17.31 -11.59
N VAL A 17 11.17 16.53 -11.01
CA VAL A 17 11.35 16.44 -9.56
C VAL A 17 11.92 17.74 -9.00
N LEU A 18 12.82 18.43 -9.72
CA LEU A 18 13.42 19.71 -9.31
C LEU A 18 12.52 20.93 -9.59
N LEU A 19 11.67 20.91 -10.62
CA LEU A 19 10.69 21.96 -10.91
C LEU A 19 9.47 21.92 -9.97
N MET A 20 9.34 20.88 -9.14
CA MET A 20 8.42 20.88 -8.00
C MET A 20 9.00 21.58 -6.76
N GLU A 21 10.21 22.12 -6.82
CA GLU A 21 10.73 23.08 -5.86
C GLU A 21 10.11 24.48 -6.12
N GLU A 22 8.83 24.60 -5.83
CA GLU A 22 8.20 25.92 -5.76
C GLU A 22 8.63 26.63 -4.48
N ASN A 23 9.31 27.75 -4.69
CA ASN A 23 9.37 28.94 -3.84
C ASN A 23 9.01 28.70 -2.36
N GLU A 24 9.97 28.21 -1.59
CA GLU A 24 10.00 28.52 -0.18
C GLU A 24 10.16 30.04 -0.04
N VAL A 25 9.06 30.73 0.18
CA VAL A 25 9.11 32.09 0.74
C VAL A 25 9.76 31.94 2.11
N HIS A 26 11.03 32.27 2.17
CA HIS A 26 11.76 32.41 3.42
C HIS A 26 11.05 33.48 4.28
N CYS A 27 10.20 33.03 5.18
CA CYS A 27 9.76 33.87 6.30
C CYS A 27 10.96 34.13 7.19
N LYS A 28 11.69 35.21 6.91
CA LYS A 28 12.57 35.85 7.87
C LYS A 28 11.65 36.54 8.88
N ASN A 29 11.51 35.95 10.02
CA ASN A 29 11.25 36.47 11.36
C ASN A 29 10.36 35.48 12.14
N SER A 30 10.89 35.09 13.26
CA SER A 30 10.47 34.34 14.42
C SER A 30 9.04 34.54 14.95
N GLN A 31 7.99 34.28 14.14
CA GLN A 31 6.67 34.01 14.67
C GLN A 31 6.17 32.69 14.06
N PRO A 32 5.47 31.84 14.84
CA PRO A 32 4.83 30.64 14.27
C PRO A 32 3.96 31.10 13.11
N CYS A 33 3.92 30.33 12.03
CA CYS A 33 3.03 30.59 10.90
C CYS A 33 1.58 30.31 11.34
N ASP A 34 1.00 31.28 12.04
CA ASP A 34 -0.24 31.12 12.77
C ASP A 34 -1.46 31.20 11.85
N LEU A 35 -2.48 30.47 12.22
CA LEU A 35 -3.84 30.64 11.72
C LEU A 35 -4.26 32.12 11.82
N SER A 36 -5.18 32.55 10.97
CA SER A 36 -5.81 33.85 11.20
C SER A 36 -6.45 33.89 12.59
N SER A 37 -6.51 35.07 13.21
CA SER A 37 -7.15 35.23 14.52
C SER A 37 -8.59 34.72 14.51
N HIS A 38 -9.30 34.91 13.38
CA HIS A 38 -10.66 34.43 13.19
C HIS A 38 -10.72 32.90 13.19
N ASP A 39 -9.85 32.21 12.41
CA ASP A 39 -9.86 30.73 12.35
C ASP A 39 -9.43 30.12 13.69
N TYR A 40 -8.44 30.73 14.36
CA TYR A 40 -8.04 30.32 15.72
C TYR A 40 -9.22 30.39 16.69
N MET A 41 -9.96 31.50 16.72
CA MET A 41 -11.12 31.67 17.58
C MET A 41 -12.23 30.68 17.23
N SER A 42 -12.49 30.46 15.94
CA SER A 42 -13.50 29.52 15.46
C SER A 42 -13.15 28.09 15.88
N LEU A 43 -11.90 27.64 15.71
CA LEU A 43 -11.46 26.30 16.13
C LEU A 43 -11.52 26.13 17.65
N THR A 44 -11.08 27.15 18.43
CA THR A 44 -11.10 27.08 19.90
C THR A 44 -12.52 27.09 20.49
N SER A 45 -13.50 27.59 19.76
CA SER A 45 -14.91 27.60 20.17
C SER A 45 -15.63 26.27 19.94
N LEU A 46 -15.01 25.34 19.20
CA LEU A 46 -15.61 24.00 18.96
C LEU A 46 -15.70 23.19 20.24
N ASN A 47 -16.82 22.51 20.42
CA ASN A 47 -17.02 21.55 21.51
C ASN A 47 -16.72 20.14 20.99
N LEU A 48 -15.45 19.81 20.82
CA LEU A 48 -14.99 18.55 20.28
C LEU A 48 -15.09 17.41 21.33
N HIS A 49 -15.48 16.22 20.88
CA HIS A 49 -15.37 14.98 21.66
C HIS A 49 -13.91 14.49 21.71
N GLY A 50 -13.11 14.87 20.73
CA GLY A 50 -11.70 14.61 20.63
C GLY A 50 -10.82 15.70 21.23
N SER A 51 -9.66 15.91 20.63
CA SER A 51 -8.69 16.92 21.09
C SER A 51 -8.28 17.87 19.97
N LEU A 52 -7.92 19.10 20.35
CA LEU A 52 -7.36 20.13 19.49
C LEU A 52 -6.00 20.58 20.05
N SER A 53 -4.98 20.62 19.22
CA SER A 53 -3.65 21.10 19.58
C SER A 53 -3.11 22.08 18.53
N PHE A 54 -2.49 23.17 19.00
CA PHE A 54 -1.75 24.13 18.18
C PHE A 54 -0.23 23.94 18.30
N ASN A 55 0.23 23.17 19.27
CA ASN A 55 1.63 22.99 19.60
C ASN A 55 2.19 21.64 19.11
N GLU A 56 1.42 20.56 19.19
CA GLU A 56 1.85 19.21 18.81
C GLU A 56 1.69 18.95 17.30
N THR A 57 2.28 19.81 16.50
CA THR A 57 2.10 19.79 15.04
C THR A 57 3.23 19.07 14.29
N LEU A 58 4.34 18.75 14.97
CA LEU A 58 5.55 18.22 14.32
C LEU A 58 5.30 16.88 13.60
N ARG A 59 4.56 15.96 14.23
CA ARG A 59 4.22 14.68 13.61
C ARG A 59 3.39 14.84 12.34
N ALA A 60 2.41 15.74 12.39
CA ALA A 60 1.51 16.02 11.28
C ALA A 60 2.16 16.86 10.17
N SER A 61 3.33 17.44 10.42
CA SER A 61 4.09 18.23 9.43
C SER A 61 4.89 17.38 8.44
N LYS A 62 5.07 16.08 8.72
CA LYS A 62 5.86 15.15 7.90
C LYS A 62 5.02 13.96 7.48
N ASP A 63 5.29 13.43 6.31
CA ASP A 63 4.80 12.14 5.85
C ASP A 63 5.94 11.13 5.66
N PHE A 64 5.60 9.92 5.23
CA PHE A 64 6.57 8.85 5.00
C PHE A 64 7.53 9.17 3.84
N GLY A 65 7.09 9.93 2.82
CA GLY A 65 7.97 10.38 1.74
C GLY A 65 9.15 11.21 2.22
N GLY A 66 8.94 12.01 3.26
CA GLY A 66 10.00 12.77 3.91
C GLY A 66 10.56 13.96 3.13
N PHE A 67 10.01 14.25 1.94
CA PHE A 67 10.49 15.32 1.06
C PHE A 67 9.92 16.70 1.40
N ARG A 68 8.74 16.73 1.98
CA ARG A 68 8.02 17.97 2.25
C ARG A 68 7.67 18.05 3.72
N VAL A 69 8.04 19.17 4.32
CA VAL A 69 7.65 19.52 5.69
C VAL A 69 6.67 20.68 5.61
N ARG A 70 5.39 20.42 5.91
CA ARG A 70 4.32 21.43 5.89
C ARG A 70 3.68 21.51 7.27
N LYS A 71 4.13 22.46 8.06
CA LYS A 71 3.61 22.64 9.42
C LYS A 71 2.15 23.08 9.38
N PRO A 72 1.20 22.32 9.96
CA PRO A 72 -0.18 22.76 10.12
C PRO A 72 -0.28 23.84 11.19
N GLY A 73 -1.33 24.66 11.10
CA GLY A 73 -1.69 25.64 12.13
C GLY A 73 -2.34 24.99 13.34
N ALA A 74 -3.07 23.87 13.12
CA ALA A 74 -3.67 23.09 14.18
C ALA A 74 -3.73 21.60 13.81
N VAL A 75 -3.79 20.75 14.83
CA VAL A 75 -4.07 19.31 14.71
C VAL A 75 -5.29 18.99 15.55
N VAL A 76 -6.25 18.34 14.95
CA VAL A 76 -7.43 17.78 15.64
C VAL A 76 -7.34 16.27 15.60
N GLU A 77 -7.48 15.62 16.74
CA GLU A 77 -7.72 14.19 16.84
C GLU A 77 -9.22 13.99 17.12
N PRO A 78 -10.04 13.72 16.09
CA PRO A 78 -11.49 13.65 16.26
C PRO A 78 -11.88 12.42 17.09
N GLY A 79 -12.74 12.62 18.08
CA GLY A 79 -13.36 11.56 18.88
C GLY A 79 -14.70 11.08 18.29
N SER A 80 -15.22 11.82 17.31
CA SER A 80 -16.49 11.52 16.64
C SER A 80 -16.50 12.04 15.20
N VAL A 81 -17.45 11.55 14.39
CA VAL A 81 -17.69 12.07 13.04
C VAL A 81 -18.14 13.53 13.09
N GLN A 82 -18.87 13.93 14.16
CA GLN A 82 -19.31 15.31 14.34
C GLN A 82 -18.14 16.28 14.48
N ASP A 83 -17.03 15.88 15.13
CA ASP A 83 -15.83 16.71 15.23
C ASP A 83 -15.26 17.02 13.83
N ILE A 84 -15.27 16.04 12.92
CA ILE A 84 -14.83 16.21 11.53
C ILE A 84 -15.76 17.21 10.81
N VAL A 85 -17.06 17.04 10.96
CA VAL A 85 -18.08 17.94 10.39
C VAL A 85 -17.84 19.39 10.86
N ASP A 86 -17.62 19.58 12.15
CA ASP A 86 -17.44 20.91 12.73
C ASP A 86 -16.15 21.57 12.22
N VAL A 87 -15.05 20.84 12.13
CA VAL A 87 -13.80 21.37 11.56
C VAL A 87 -13.95 21.71 10.08
N ILE A 88 -14.61 20.85 9.29
CA ILE A 88 -14.89 21.13 7.87
C ILE A 88 -15.74 22.41 7.72
N LYS A 89 -16.74 22.61 8.56
CA LYS A 89 -17.57 23.84 8.54
C LYS A 89 -16.77 25.09 8.89
N VAL A 90 -15.81 25.00 9.83
CA VAL A 90 -14.87 26.10 10.09
C VAL A 90 -14.02 26.39 8.84
N GLY A 91 -13.47 25.35 8.20
CA GLY A 91 -12.74 25.51 6.94
C GLY A 91 -13.56 26.15 5.82
N LEU A 92 -14.81 25.71 5.67
CA LEU A 92 -15.75 26.24 4.65
C LEU A 92 -16.10 27.73 4.88
N SER A 93 -16.22 28.13 6.15
CA SER A 93 -16.53 29.52 6.53
C SER A 93 -15.30 30.42 6.65
N SER A 94 -14.11 29.87 6.50
CA SER A 94 -12.85 30.61 6.66
C SER A 94 -12.64 31.62 5.54
N VAL A 95 -12.45 32.88 5.89
CA VAL A 95 -12.11 33.95 4.93
C VAL A 95 -10.64 33.86 4.49
N SER A 96 -9.79 33.26 5.31
CA SER A 96 -8.36 33.06 5.00
C SER A 96 -8.10 31.87 4.08
N GLY A 97 -9.13 31.05 3.76
CA GLY A 97 -8.98 29.85 2.96
C GLY A 97 -8.33 28.69 3.75
N LEU A 98 -8.76 28.48 5.00
CA LEU A 98 -8.28 27.41 5.86
C LEU A 98 -8.45 26.03 5.20
N THR A 99 -7.36 25.35 4.97
CA THR A 99 -7.35 23.99 4.39
C THR A 99 -7.45 22.94 5.48
N VAL A 100 -8.11 21.82 5.17
CA VAL A 100 -8.25 20.67 6.07
C VAL A 100 -7.75 19.42 5.35
N ALA A 101 -6.91 18.63 6.01
CA ALA A 101 -6.41 17.36 5.47
C ALA A 101 -6.59 16.23 6.49
N ALA A 102 -7.16 15.11 6.04
CA ALA A 102 -7.24 13.90 6.84
C ALA A 102 -5.90 13.14 6.80
N ARG A 103 -5.44 12.67 7.95
CA ARG A 103 -4.21 11.92 8.11
C ARG A 103 -4.48 10.61 8.87
N GLY A 104 -4.31 9.50 8.17
CA GLY A 104 -4.33 8.17 8.78
C GLY A 104 -3.00 7.86 9.50
N ASN A 105 -2.26 6.86 9.04
CA ASN A 105 -0.94 6.53 9.62
C ASN A 105 0.23 7.32 9.00
N GLY A 106 -0.04 8.32 8.14
CA GLY A 106 0.97 9.22 7.60
C GLY A 106 1.88 8.64 6.53
N HIS A 107 1.47 7.59 5.84
CA HIS A 107 2.23 6.92 4.79
C HIS A 107 2.11 7.55 3.39
N CYS A 108 1.64 8.78 3.29
CA CYS A 108 1.71 9.54 2.06
C CYS A 108 3.17 9.88 1.70
N THR A 109 3.44 10.04 0.41
CA THR A 109 4.81 10.30 -0.07
C THR A 109 4.99 11.69 -0.66
N ASN A 110 3.90 12.44 -0.90
CA ASN A 110 3.94 13.76 -1.55
C ASN A 110 3.13 14.83 -0.80
N GLY A 111 2.90 14.68 0.51
CA GLY A 111 2.22 15.69 1.31
C GLY A 111 0.69 15.67 1.24
N GLN A 112 0.06 14.60 0.72
CA GLN A 112 -1.41 14.53 0.57
C GLN A 112 -2.16 14.60 1.91
N ALA A 113 -1.53 14.17 3.01
CA ALA A 113 -2.08 14.22 4.36
C ALA A 113 -1.57 15.41 5.18
N GLN A 114 -1.06 16.44 4.54
CA GLN A 114 -0.51 17.65 5.17
C GLN A 114 -1.36 18.87 4.80
N ALA A 115 -1.52 19.81 5.72
CA ALA A 115 -2.19 21.08 5.49
C ALA A 115 -1.28 22.22 5.97
N HIS A 116 -0.60 22.91 5.05
CA HIS A 116 0.27 24.02 5.41
C HIS A 116 -0.55 25.17 6.00
N ARG A 117 -0.27 25.55 7.26
CA ARG A 117 -1.05 26.55 8.01
C ARG A 117 -2.54 26.24 8.15
N GLY A 118 -2.95 25.02 7.79
CA GLY A 118 -4.32 24.54 7.89
C GLY A 118 -4.52 23.63 9.10
N VAL A 119 -5.55 22.79 9.02
CA VAL A 119 -5.87 21.81 10.05
C VAL A 119 -5.58 20.40 9.53
N VAL A 120 -4.84 19.62 10.28
CA VAL A 120 -4.73 18.17 10.05
C VAL A 120 -5.64 17.43 11.01
N LEU A 121 -6.49 16.57 10.46
CA LEU A 121 -7.33 15.64 11.20
C LEU A 121 -6.59 14.32 11.36
N GLU A 122 -6.10 14.02 12.55
CA GLU A 122 -5.47 12.72 12.88
C GLU A 122 -6.54 11.67 13.09
N MET A 123 -6.87 10.93 12.03
CA MET A 123 -8.04 10.03 11.94
C MET A 123 -8.01 8.82 12.87
N ARG A 124 -6.92 8.57 13.57
CA ARG A 124 -6.75 7.42 14.48
C ARG A 124 -7.79 7.37 15.62
N GLY A 125 -8.49 8.48 15.92
CA GLY A 125 -9.60 8.50 16.87
C GLY A 125 -10.90 7.91 16.30
N ILE A 126 -11.04 7.82 14.98
CA ILE A 126 -12.22 7.27 14.29
C ILE A 126 -12.07 5.75 14.18
N LYS A 127 -12.50 5.08 15.21
CA LYS A 127 -12.31 3.65 15.46
C LYS A 127 -13.63 2.86 15.46
N GLY A 128 -13.49 1.55 15.49
CA GLY A 128 -14.58 0.57 15.61
C GLY A 128 -14.44 -0.51 14.55
N ILE A 129 -14.59 -1.77 14.96
CA ILE A 129 -14.57 -2.93 14.06
C ILE A 129 -15.76 -3.81 14.42
N GLU A 130 -16.68 -3.96 13.49
CA GLU A 130 -17.85 -4.84 13.62
C GLU A 130 -17.85 -5.86 12.48
N VAL A 131 -18.00 -7.14 12.80
CA VAL A 131 -18.02 -8.23 11.82
C VAL A 131 -19.41 -8.79 11.70
N SER A 132 -19.95 -8.79 10.50
CA SER A 132 -21.23 -9.43 10.17
C SER A 132 -20.99 -10.68 9.34
N LEU A 133 -21.43 -11.84 9.86
CA LEU A 133 -21.32 -13.13 9.19
C LEU A 133 -22.66 -13.54 8.57
N SER A 134 -23.26 -12.62 7.80
CA SER A 134 -24.45 -12.96 7.04
C SER A 134 -24.13 -14.05 6.01
N ARG A 135 -25.10 -14.93 5.74
CA ARG A 135 -24.89 -16.15 4.92
C ARG A 135 -24.43 -15.82 3.49
N ASP A 136 -24.97 -14.77 2.91
CA ASP A 136 -24.78 -14.46 1.49
C ASP A 136 -23.70 -13.40 1.25
N ASN A 137 -23.52 -12.45 2.20
CA ASN A 137 -22.59 -11.34 2.05
C ASN A 137 -21.93 -11.01 3.40
N PRO A 138 -20.95 -11.79 3.86
CA PRO A 138 -20.22 -11.47 5.08
C PRO A 138 -19.35 -10.23 4.85
N TYR A 139 -19.31 -9.33 5.85
CA TYR A 139 -18.51 -8.11 5.78
C TYR A 139 -17.92 -7.73 7.14
N VAL A 140 -16.90 -6.91 7.11
CA VAL A 140 -16.43 -6.13 8.26
C VAL A 140 -16.74 -4.67 8.02
N GLU A 141 -17.32 -4.00 9.01
CA GLU A 141 -17.46 -2.56 9.07
C GLU A 141 -16.35 -2.01 9.97
N ALA A 142 -15.54 -1.09 9.45
CA ALA A 142 -14.40 -0.55 10.15
C ALA A 142 -14.35 0.98 10.06
N GLY A 143 -14.03 1.62 11.20
CA GLY A 143 -13.72 3.05 11.24
C GLY A 143 -12.49 3.38 10.39
N ALA A 144 -12.49 4.54 9.74
CA ALA A 144 -11.43 4.92 8.80
C ALA A 144 -10.04 5.06 9.45
N GLY A 145 -9.96 5.29 10.75
CA GLY A 145 -8.73 5.34 11.53
C GLY A 145 -8.21 3.98 12.00
N GLU A 146 -8.95 2.89 11.76
CA GLU A 146 -8.45 1.54 12.04
C GLU A 146 -7.32 1.15 11.09
N LEU A 147 -6.40 0.32 11.57
CA LEU A 147 -5.34 -0.24 10.73
C LEU A 147 -5.79 -1.59 10.15
N TRP A 148 -5.33 -1.91 8.95
CA TRP A 148 -5.64 -3.20 8.31
C TRP A 148 -5.21 -4.40 9.15
N ILE A 149 -4.11 -4.29 9.92
CA ILE A 149 -3.66 -5.35 10.82
C ILE A 149 -4.68 -5.62 11.95
N ASP A 150 -5.35 -4.59 12.44
CA ASP A 150 -6.35 -4.73 13.50
C ASP A 150 -7.63 -5.36 12.94
N VAL A 151 -8.04 -4.95 11.73
CA VAL A 151 -9.15 -5.58 11.00
C VAL A 151 -8.86 -7.06 10.72
N LEU A 152 -7.66 -7.40 10.24
CA LEU A 152 -7.25 -8.78 10.01
C LEU A 152 -7.34 -9.60 11.31
N LYS A 153 -6.76 -9.12 12.40
CA LYS A 153 -6.79 -9.82 13.70
C LYS A 153 -8.21 -10.01 14.22
N ALA A 154 -9.09 -9.04 14.01
CA ALA A 154 -10.49 -9.12 14.43
C ALA A 154 -11.26 -10.17 13.63
N THR A 155 -11.11 -10.17 12.31
CA THR A 155 -11.81 -11.10 11.41
C THR A 155 -11.27 -12.53 11.52
N LEU A 156 -9.95 -12.72 11.69
CA LEU A 156 -9.33 -14.04 11.88
C LEU A 156 -9.83 -14.77 13.14
N LYS A 157 -10.20 -14.07 14.21
CA LYS A 157 -10.82 -14.68 15.39
C LYS A 157 -12.13 -15.41 15.07
N LEU A 158 -12.78 -15.01 13.97
CA LEU A 158 -14.01 -15.59 13.46
C LEU A 158 -13.81 -16.50 12.26
N GLY A 159 -12.56 -16.75 11.86
CA GLY A 159 -12.21 -17.57 10.70
C GLY A 159 -12.41 -16.88 9.35
N PHE A 160 -12.45 -15.54 9.32
CA PHE A 160 -12.65 -14.74 8.10
C PHE A 160 -11.50 -13.74 7.90
N ALA A 161 -11.37 -13.22 6.68
CA ALA A 161 -10.43 -12.17 6.34
C ALA A 161 -10.97 -11.34 5.15
N PRO A 162 -10.63 -10.06 5.04
CA PRO A 162 -10.82 -9.26 3.82
C PRO A 162 -10.31 -9.97 2.57
N VAL A 163 -10.96 -9.72 1.45
CA VAL A 163 -10.70 -10.42 0.18
C VAL A 163 -9.45 -9.88 -0.51
N SER A 164 -9.18 -8.58 -0.40
CA SER A 164 -8.03 -7.92 -1.01
C SER A 164 -7.23 -7.12 0.02
N TRP A 165 -5.93 -7.00 -0.20
CA TRP A 165 -4.98 -6.45 0.75
C TRP A 165 -4.10 -5.37 0.12
N THR A 166 -3.45 -4.59 0.96
CA THR A 166 -2.22 -3.86 0.66
C THR A 166 -1.05 -4.59 1.32
N ASP A 167 0.17 -4.41 0.85
CA ASP A 167 1.33 -5.13 1.38
C ASP A 167 1.69 -4.73 2.80
N TYR A 168 1.42 -3.49 3.17
CA TYR A 168 1.73 -2.97 4.50
C TYR A 168 0.46 -2.77 5.32
N LEU A 169 0.26 -3.64 6.32
CA LEU A 169 -0.98 -3.67 7.10
C LEU A 169 -1.07 -2.60 8.20
N SER A 170 0.00 -1.86 8.48
CA SER A 170 -0.06 -0.70 9.39
C SER A 170 -0.57 0.57 8.71
N LEU A 171 -1.22 0.46 7.55
CA LEU A 171 -1.97 1.54 6.91
C LEU A 171 -3.40 1.60 7.44
N SER A 172 -3.98 2.82 7.48
CA SER A 172 -5.36 3.02 7.90
C SER A 172 -6.35 2.71 6.77
N ILE A 173 -7.55 2.27 7.14
CA ILE A 173 -8.66 1.98 6.22
C ILE A 173 -8.92 3.19 5.31
N GLY A 174 -9.24 4.36 5.87
CA GLY A 174 -9.57 5.54 5.07
C GLY A 174 -8.43 6.00 4.16
N GLY A 175 -7.17 5.88 4.62
CA GLY A 175 -5.99 6.24 3.83
C GLY A 175 -5.80 5.36 2.60
N THR A 176 -5.90 4.03 2.74
CA THR A 176 -5.74 3.11 1.61
C THR A 176 -6.91 3.18 0.65
N LEU A 177 -8.15 3.29 1.14
CA LEU A 177 -9.33 3.41 0.27
C LEU A 177 -9.35 4.73 -0.52
N SER A 178 -8.72 5.78 0.01
CA SER A 178 -8.51 7.03 -0.74
C SER A 178 -7.45 6.91 -1.84
N GLN A 179 -6.63 5.83 -1.85
CA GLN A 179 -5.54 5.63 -2.81
C GLN A 179 -5.80 4.48 -3.79
N ALA A 180 -6.37 3.41 -3.40
CA ALA A 180 -6.78 2.18 -4.07
C ALA A 180 -6.45 0.92 -3.26
N GLY A 181 -5.24 0.77 -2.74
CA GLY A 181 -4.76 -0.41 -2.00
C GLY A 181 -4.52 -1.61 -2.93
N ILE A 182 -3.27 -1.76 -3.40
CA ILE A 182 -2.87 -2.83 -4.32
C ILE A 182 -1.93 -3.79 -3.59
N SER A 183 -2.06 -5.08 -3.89
CA SER A 183 -1.18 -6.16 -3.50
C SER A 183 -1.33 -7.33 -4.48
N GLY A 184 -0.61 -8.42 -4.30
CA GLY A 184 -0.59 -9.55 -5.22
C GLY A 184 -1.90 -10.32 -5.39
N GLN A 185 -2.99 -9.98 -4.69
CA GLN A 185 -4.34 -10.50 -4.94
C GLN A 185 -5.11 -9.65 -5.97
N ALA A 186 -4.63 -8.46 -6.31
CA ALA A 186 -5.36 -7.51 -7.13
C ALA A 186 -5.65 -8.01 -8.55
N PHE A 187 -4.84 -8.94 -9.09
CA PHE A 187 -5.13 -9.56 -10.39
C PHE A 187 -6.46 -10.32 -10.42
N ARG A 188 -6.90 -10.85 -9.27
CA ARG A 188 -8.11 -11.66 -9.12
C ARG A 188 -9.29 -10.88 -8.54
N HIS A 189 -9.04 -10.11 -7.49
CA HIS A 189 -10.08 -9.47 -6.69
C HIS A 189 -10.18 -7.95 -6.94
N GLY A 190 -9.27 -7.39 -7.73
CA GLY A 190 -9.10 -5.96 -7.85
C GLY A 190 -8.34 -5.37 -6.65
N PRO A 191 -8.06 -4.06 -6.69
CA PRO A 191 -7.56 -3.31 -5.53
C PRO A 191 -8.51 -3.43 -4.33
N GLN A 192 -8.09 -3.00 -3.14
CA GLN A 192 -8.96 -3.00 -1.95
C GLN A 192 -10.27 -2.24 -2.18
N ILE A 193 -10.24 -1.15 -2.95
CA ILE A 193 -11.44 -0.37 -3.30
C ILE A 193 -12.51 -1.20 -4.03
N SER A 194 -12.13 -2.24 -4.78
CA SER A 194 -13.08 -3.14 -5.47
C SER A 194 -13.86 -4.05 -4.52
N THR A 195 -13.48 -4.15 -3.26
CA THR A 195 -14.11 -5.00 -2.24
C THR A 195 -14.94 -4.22 -1.22
N VAL A 196 -15.05 -2.90 -1.41
CA VAL A 196 -15.86 -2.02 -0.57
C VAL A 196 -17.32 -2.11 -0.98
N LEU A 197 -18.19 -2.34 0.00
CA LEU A 197 -19.64 -2.48 -0.20
C LEU A 197 -20.38 -1.18 0.05
N GLN A 198 -19.92 -0.40 1.04
CA GLN A 198 -20.54 0.85 1.49
C GLN A 198 -19.51 1.71 2.20
N MET A 199 -19.66 3.02 2.17
CA MET A 199 -18.86 3.96 2.96
C MET A 199 -19.73 5.03 3.60
N GLU A 200 -19.23 5.59 4.70
CA GLU A 200 -19.70 6.85 5.28
C GLU A 200 -18.62 7.92 5.02
N ILE A 201 -19.02 9.08 4.53
CA ILE A 201 -18.12 10.16 4.10
C ILE A 201 -18.61 11.49 4.65
N VAL A 202 -17.70 12.31 5.18
CA VAL A 202 -17.95 13.72 5.42
C VAL A 202 -17.50 14.51 4.19
N THR A 203 -18.45 15.15 3.50
CA THR A 203 -18.16 15.95 2.30
C THR A 203 -17.48 17.28 2.66
N GLY A 204 -16.96 17.99 1.66
CA GLY A 204 -16.41 19.34 1.83
C GLY A 204 -17.43 20.39 2.32
N LYS A 205 -18.73 20.06 2.31
CA LYS A 205 -19.79 20.89 2.90
C LYS A 205 -20.08 20.56 4.36
N GLY A 206 -19.44 19.53 4.92
CA GLY A 206 -19.72 19.03 6.26
C GLY A 206 -21.02 18.23 6.35
N GLU A 207 -21.43 17.61 5.24
CA GLU A 207 -22.57 16.69 5.19
C GLU A 207 -22.04 15.26 5.41
N VAL A 208 -22.70 14.49 6.26
CA VAL A 208 -22.40 13.05 6.46
C VAL A 208 -23.28 12.26 5.51
N ILE A 209 -22.66 11.56 4.57
CA ILE A 209 -23.37 10.81 3.53
C ILE A 209 -22.91 9.36 3.58
N THR A 210 -23.87 8.43 3.61
CA THR A 210 -23.64 7.01 3.35
C THR A 210 -23.79 6.76 1.86
N CYS A 211 -22.82 6.11 1.24
CA CYS A 211 -22.82 5.83 -0.20
C CYS A 211 -22.38 4.39 -0.50
N SER A 212 -22.88 3.87 -1.62
CA SER A 212 -22.59 2.51 -2.11
C SER A 212 -22.68 2.49 -3.64
N HIS A 213 -22.46 1.33 -4.25
CA HIS A 213 -22.63 1.14 -5.69
C HIS A 213 -24.09 1.32 -6.18
N THR A 214 -25.06 1.49 -5.30
CA THR A 214 -26.50 1.72 -5.64
C THR A 214 -27.08 2.96 -5.00
N GLU A 215 -26.34 3.64 -4.12
CA GLU A 215 -26.79 4.81 -3.39
C GLU A 215 -25.67 5.85 -3.39
N GLU A 216 -25.95 7.08 -3.84
CA GLU A 216 -24.92 8.14 -4.01
C GLU A 216 -23.68 7.62 -4.78
N GLU A 217 -23.95 6.94 -5.91
CA GLU A 217 -22.97 6.19 -6.71
C GLU A 217 -21.78 7.06 -7.15
N ASP A 218 -22.03 8.28 -7.61
CA ASP A 218 -20.99 9.21 -8.06
C ASP A 218 -20.04 9.57 -6.91
N LEU A 219 -20.54 9.76 -5.69
CA LEU A 219 -19.73 10.02 -4.52
C LEU A 219 -18.96 8.77 -4.12
N PHE A 220 -19.58 7.59 -4.18
CA PHE A 220 -18.95 6.33 -3.86
C PHE A 220 -17.72 6.07 -4.72
N TYR A 221 -17.89 6.10 -6.05
CA TYR A 221 -16.76 5.87 -6.96
C TYR A 221 -15.79 7.06 -7.03
N GLY A 222 -16.26 8.28 -6.79
CA GLY A 222 -15.39 9.44 -6.72
C GLY A 222 -14.45 9.43 -5.52
N ALA A 223 -14.91 8.92 -4.36
CA ALA A 223 -14.11 8.89 -3.14
C ALA A 223 -13.12 7.72 -3.09
N LEU A 224 -13.49 6.55 -3.67
CA LEU A 224 -12.61 5.39 -3.80
C LEU A 224 -11.47 5.70 -4.79
N GLY A 225 -10.23 5.77 -4.27
CA GLY A 225 -9.08 6.19 -5.06
C GLY A 225 -9.06 7.69 -5.41
N GLY A 226 -9.96 8.48 -4.83
CA GLY A 226 -10.15 9.91 -5.13
C GLY A 226 -9.18 10.85 -4.41
N LEU A 227 -8.13 10.33 -3.80
CA LEU A 227 -7.07 11.08 -3.12
C LEU A 227 -7.57 12.04 -2.03
N GLY A 228 -8.74 11.75 -1.45
CA GLY A 228 -9.39 12.58 -0.43
C GLY A 228 -10.02 13.85 -0.97
N GLN A 229 -10.19 14.01 -2.29
CA GLN A 229 -10.71 15.23 -2.89
C GLN A 229 -12.24 15.36 -2.79
N PHE A 230 -12.96 14.24 -2.62
CA PHE A 230 -14.43 14.22 -2.60
C PHE A 230 -15.01 14.17 -1.18
N GLY A 231 -14.15 14.09 -0.17
CA GLY A 231 -14.56 14.06 1.23
C GLY A 231 -13.63 13.18 2.08
N ILE A 232 -13.96 13.11 3.35
CA ILE A 232 -13.20 12.33 4.33
C ILE A 232 -13.99 11.06 4.65
N ILE A 233 -13.44 9.90 4.29
CA ILE A 233 -14.01 8.61 4.66
C ILE A 233 -13.92 8.46 6.18
N THR A 234 -15.05 8.16 6.82
CA THR A 234 -15.14 7.95 8.28
C THR A 234 -15.36 6.49 8.64
N LYS A 235 -15.99 5.72 7.73
CA LYS A 235 -16.28 4.31 7.91
C LYS A 235 -16.39 3.59 6.58
N ALA A 236 -16.05 2.29 6.55
CA ALA A 236 -16.24 1.46 5.36
C ALA A 236 -16.71 0.06 5.73
N ARG A 237 -17.63 -0.49 4.91
CA ARG A 237 -17.98 -1.92 4.88
C ARG A 237 -17.16 -2.60 3.80
N ILE A 238 -16.48 -3.66 4.16
CA ILE A 238 -15.51 -4.35 3.33
C ILE A 238 -15.89 -5.83 3.28
N ALA A 239 -15.96 -6.41 2.10
CA ALA A 239 -16.25 -7.82 1.91
C ALA A 239 -15.17 -8.69 2.57
N ILE A 240 -15.60 -9.76 3.24
CA ILE A 240 -14.74 -10.77 3.83
C ILE A 240 -15.10 -12.15 3.32
N GLN A 241 -14.14 -13.07 3.42
CA GLN A 241 -14.29 -14.48 3.02
C GLN A 241 -13.70 -15.39 4.09
N PRO A 242 -13.98 -16.70 4.08
CA PRO A 242 -13.28 -17.65 4.93
C PRO A 242 -11.78 -17.51 4.77
N ALA A 243 -11.07 -17.35 5.90
CA ALA A 243 -9.64 -17.14 5.91
C ALA A 243 -8.88 -18.46 5.81
N PRO A 244 -7.81 -18.54 5.01
CA PRO A 244 -6.85 -19.63 5.12
C PRO A 244 -6.05 -19.52 6.42
N GLN A 245 -5.49 -20.63 6.87
CA GLN A 245 -4.69 -20.66 8.10
C GLN A 245 -3.19 -20.56 7.81
N ARG A 246 -2.77 -21.03 6.64
CA ARG A 246 -1.38 -21.19 6.21
C ARG A 246 -1.17 -20.64 4.82
N THR A 247 0.08 -20.28 4.56
CA THR A 247 0.54 -19.84 3.24
C THR A 247 1.87 -20.49 2.92
N ARG A 248 1.95 -21.19 1.79
CA ARG A 248 3.20 -21.55 1.15
C ARG A 248 3.65 -20.33 0.35
N TRP A 249 4.66 -19.64 0.82
CA TRP A 249 5.25 -18.48 0.18
C TRP A 249 6.42 -18.92 -0.69
N ILE A 250 6.42 -18.51 -1.96
CA ILE A 250 7.31 -19.02 -3.00
C ILE A 250 7.97 -17.85 -3.71
N ARG A 251 9.25 -17.97 -4.02
CA ARG A 251 10.00 -17.08 -4.88
C ARG A 251 10.66 -17.85 -6.01
N ALA A 252 10.34 -17.50 -7.26
CA ALA A 252 10.96 -18.03 -8.46
C ALA A 252 11.82 -16.95 -9.11
N ILE A 253 13.08 -17.26 -9.38
CA ILE A 253 14.08 -16.32 -9.86
C ILE A 253 14.30 -16.48 -11.36
N TYR A 254 14.28 -15.36 -12.09
CA TYR A 254 14.46 -15.30 -13.53
C TYR A 254 15.67 -14.46 -13.90
N GLU A 255 16.35 -14.86 -14.95
CA GLU A 255 17.41 -14.09 -15.58
C GLU A 255 16.89 -13.22 -16.73
N GLU A 256 15.84 -13.70 -17.42
CA GLU A 256 15.29 -13.06 -18.60
C GLU A 256 13.92 -12.41 -18.31
N PHE A 257 13.79 -11.13 -18.67
CA PHE A 257 12.56 -10.37 -18.46
C PHE A 257 11.35 -10.97 -19.20
N GLU A 258 11.55 -11.44 -20.43
CA GLU A 258 10.45 -11.99 -21.24
C GLU A 258 9.88 -13.29 -20.66
N GLU A 259 10.70 -14.12 -20.01
CA GLU A 259 10.24 -15.31 -19.28
C GLU A 259 9.43 -14.89 -18.05
N PHE A 260 9.97 -13.98 -17.23
CA PHE A 260 9.29 -13.43 -16.06
C PHE A 260 7.93 -12.79 -16.40
N LYS A 261 7.92 -11.90 -17.38
CA LYS A 261 6.70 -11.24 -17.89
C LYS A 261 5.69 -12.26 -18.42
N GLY A 262 6.16 -13.18 -19.26
CA GLY A 262 5.31 -14.19 -19.89
C GLY A 262 4.63 -15.11 -18.87
N ASP A 263 5.32 -15.45 -17.79
CA ASP A 263 4.75 -16.25 -16.71
C ASP A 263 3.78 -15.44 -15.85
N GLN A 264 4.07 -14.15 -15.55
CA GLN A 264 3.10 -13.27 -14.90
C GLN A 264 1.80 -13.17 -15.71
N GLU A 265 1.89 -12.90 -17.02
CA GLU A 265 0.72 -12.80 -17.90
C GLU A 265 -0.07 -14.10 -17.97
N MET A 266 0.61 -15.23 -18.10
CA MET A 266 -0.01 -16.55 -18.08
C MET A 266 -0.76 -16.78 -16.77
N LEU A 267 -0.13 -16.55 -15.63
CA LEU A 267 -0.69 -16.85 -14.32
C LEU A 267 -1.93 -16.00 -14.01
N ILE A 268 -1.92 -14.70 -14.30
CA ILE A 268 -3.09 -13.84 -14.04
C ILE A 268 -4.23 -14.08 -15.04
N SER A 269 -3.95 -14.66 -16.20
CA SER A 269 -4.97 -15.01 -17.21
C SER A 269 -5.72 -16.31 -16.92
N MET A 270 -5.22 -17.13 -15.98
CA MET A 270 -5.86 -18.41 -15.65
C MET A 270 -7.24 -18.21 -15.04
N PRO A 271 -8.25 -18.98 -15.47
CA PRO A 271 -9.57 -18.94 -14.85
C PRO A 271 -9.50 -19.28 -13.36
N SER A 272 -10.25 -18.56 -12.53
CA SER A 272 -10.31 -18.81 -11.07
C SER A 272 -10.78 -20.23 -10.71
N SER A 273 -11.45 -20.93 -11.63
CA SER A 273 -11.86 -22.33 -11.48
C SER A 273 -10.72 -23.34 -11.72
N SER A 274 -9.56 -22.90 -12.20
CA SER A 274 -8.41 -23.79 -12.40
C SER A 274 -7.84 -24.25 -11.04
N HIS A 275 -7.53 -25.54 -10.93
CA HIS A 275 -6.86 -26.12 -9.76
C HIS A 275 -5.38 -25.67 -9.61
N HIS A 276 -4.84 -24.99 -10.61
CA HIS A 276 -3.44 -24.57 -10.71
C HIS A 276 -3.29 -23.06 -10.64
N VAL A 277 -4.05 -22.40 -9.77
CA VAL A 277 -4.00 -20.94 -9.60
C VAL A 277 -3.35 -20.59 -8.26
N PHE A 278 -2.40 -19.67 -8.30
CA PHE A 278 -1.84 -19.06 -7.09
C PHE A 278 -2.84 -18.06 -6.48
N ASP A 279 -2.78 -17.90 -5.18
CA ASP A 279 -3.64 -16.99 -4.44
C ASP A 279 -3.03 -15.58 -4.36
N TYR A 280 -1.73 -15.47 -4.64
CA TYR A 280 -0.95 -14.25 -4.63
C TYR A 280 0.07 -14.28 -5.77
N ILE A 281 0.18 -13.20 -6.52
CA ILE A 281 1.15 -13.03 -7.61
C ILE A 281 1.67 -11.60 -7.57
N GLU A 282 2.97 -11.47 -7.32
CA GLU A 282 3.71 -10.22 -7.33
C GLU A 282 5.05 -10.47 -8.01
N GLY A 283 5.74 -9.44 -8.40
CA GLY A 283 7.12 -9.55 -8.84
C GLY A 283 7.95 -8.41 -8.32
N PHE A 284 9.25 -8.58 -8.37
CA PHE A 284 10.18 -7.49 -8.14
C PHE A 284 11.45 -7.64 -8.98
N VAL A 285 12.08 -6.50 -9.24
CA VAL A 285 13.36 -6.38 -9.92
C VAL A 285 14.42 -6.03 -8.89
N ALA A 286 15.49 -6.78 -8.83
CA ALA A 286 16.58 -6.61 -7.87
C ALA A 286 17.95 -6.61 -8.54
N CYS A 287 18.97 -6.11 -7.83
CA CYS A 287 20.36 -6.19 -8.26
C CYS A 287 20.93 -7.60 -8.06
N ILE A 288 21.93 -7.96 -8.88
CA ILE A 288 22.80 -9.09 -8.54
C ILE A 288 23.56 -8.75 -7.25
N GLY A 289 23.53 -9.69 -6.32
CA GLY A 289 24.13 -9.53 -4.99
C GLY A 289 23.11 -9.22 -3.88
N ASP A 290 21.87 -8.81 -4.24
CA ASP A 290 20.77 -8.79 -3.28
C ASP A 290 20.41 -10.23 -2.88
N ASP A 291 20.03 -10.42 -1.63
CA ASP A 291 19.58 -11.75 -1.17
C ASP A 291 18.19 -12.06 -1.76
N PRO A 292 18.02 -13.14 -2.53
CA PRO A 292 16.72 -13.49 -3.13
C PRO A 292 15.66 -13.84 -2.09
N ILE A 293 16.07 -14.15 -0.86
CA ILE A 293 15.15 -14.41 0.26
C ILE A 293 15.20 -13.29 1.32
N ASP A 294 15.71 -12.11 0.95
CA ASP A 294 15.68 -10.96 1.86
C ASP A 294 14.30 -10.71 2.41
N GLY A 295 14.24 -10.42 3.70
CA GLY A 295 12.99 -10.26 4.44
C GLY A 295 12.42 -11.56 5.04
N TRP A 296 12.79 -12.75 4.55
CA TRP A 296 12.34 -14.00 5.18
C TRP A 296 13.00 -14.26 6.54
N ASP A 297 14.23 -13.84 6.72
CA ASP A 297 14.96 -13.89 7.99
C ASP A 297 14.35 -12.97 9.07
N THR A 298 13.54 -12.01 8.69
CA THR A 298 12.82 -11.14 9.61
C THR A 298 11.57 -11.80 10.22
N ILE A 299 11.08 -12.89 9.59
CA ILE A 299 9.93 -13.64 10.10
C ILE A 299 10.37 -14.40 11.36
N PRO A 300 9.63 -14.33 12.47
CA PRO A 300 9.99 -15.03 13.69
C PRO A 300 10.19 -16.53 13.45
N PRO A 301 11.33 -17.14 13.87
CA PRO A 301 11.65 -18.54 13.56
C PRO A 301 10.62 -19.55 14.08
N ASN A 302 9.90 -19.22 15.15
CA ASN A 302 8.83 -20.03 15.71
C ASN A 302 7.54 -20.04 14.87
N THR A 303 7.42 -19.17 13.87
CA THR A 303 6.28 -19.09 12.95
C THR A 303 6.59 -19.74 11.61
N MET A 304 7.85 -19.94 11.27
CA MET A 304 8.30 -20.71 10.11
C MET A 304 8.12 -22.20 10.37
N ILE A 305 7.40 -22.87 9.47
CA ILE A 305 7.05 -24.28 9.64
C ILE A 305 8.05 -25.18 8.95
N THR A 306 8.46 -24.79 7.74
CA THR A 306 9.42 -25.54 6.91
C THR A 306 10.09 -24.61 5.89
N HIS A 307 11.40 -24.77 5.72
CA HIS A 307 12.13 -24.21 4.57
C HIS A 307 12.32 -25.30 3.52
N HIS A 308 11.90 -25.01 2.31
CA HIS A 308 12.19 -25.88 1.15
C HIS A 308 12.94 -25.06 0.11
N THR A 309 14.14 -25.46 -0.21
CA THR A 309 14.87 -25.00 -1.37
C THR A 309 14.74 -26.05 -2.46
N TYR A 310 14.05 -25.72 -3.54
CA TYR A 310 13.99 -26.58 -4.72
C TYR A 310 15.08 -26.15 -5.68
N ASP A 311 16.32 -26.41 -5.29
CA ASP A 311 17.39 -26.30 -6.24
C ASP A 311 18.59 -27.14 -5.92
N HIS A 312 19.30 -27.35 -7.02
CA HIS A 312 20.57 -28.04 -7.04
C HIS A 312 21.79 -27.11 -6.94
N HIS A 313 21.65 -25.77 -6.88
CA HIS A 313 22.82 -24.87 -6.91
C HIS A 313 22.56 -23.52 -6.21
N HIS A 314 22.80 -23.43 -4.90
CA HIS A 314 22.99 -22.15 -4.18
C HIS A 314 24.04 -21.20 -4.83
N ALA A 315 24.83 -21.73 -5.76
CA ALA A 315 25.83 -20.97 -6.52
C ALA A 315 25.23 -20.13 -7.67
N ALA A 316 23.98 -20.37 -8.08
CA ALA A 316 23.42 -19.75 -9.30
C ALA A 316 23.04 -18.27 -9.13
N TRP A 317 22.67 -17.83 -7.92
CA TRP A 317 22.36 -16.41 -7.70
C TRP A 317 23.56 -15.50 -7.94
N ASN A 318 24.77 -15.96 -7.59
CA ASN A 318 26.03 -15.21 -7.72
C ASN A 318 26.85 -15.58 -8.95
N SER A 319 26.45 -16.54 -9.80
CA SER A 319 27.26 -17.03 -10.89
C SER A 319 27.02 -16.34 -12.22
N SER A 320 28.09 -15.75 -12.73
CA SER A 320 28.51 -15.61 -14.15
C SER A 320 27.55 -15.07 -15.22
N SER A 321 26.38 -14.49 -14.94
CA SER A 321 25.64 -13.81 -15.98
C SER A 321 26.15 -12.37 -16.16
N SER A 322 26.19 -11.92 -17.41
CA SER A 322 26.55 -10.54 -17.76
C SER A 322 25.49 -9.50 -17.38
N SER A 323 24.32 -9.96 -16.93
CA SER A 323 23.22 -9.11 -16.48
C SER A 323 23.45 -8.65 -15.05
N THR A 324 23.25 -7.37 -14.77
CA THR A 324 23.29 -6.79 -13.43
C THR A 324 21.94 -6.86 -12.71
N VAL A 325 20.91 -7.38 -13.36
CA VAL A 325 19.49 -7.37 -12.91
C VAL A 325 18.97 -8.79 -12.85
N ARG A 326 18.15 -9.07 -11.86
CA ARG A 326 17.35 -10.30 -11.70
C ARG A 326 15.89 -9.93 -11.51
N TYR A 327 15.01 -10.84 -11.89
CA TYR A 327 13.57 -10.74 -11.70
C TYR A 327 13.13 -11.84 -10.78
N CYS A 328 12.30 -11.49 -9.80
CA CYS A 328 11.73 -12.45 -8.86
C CYS A 328 10.21 -12.45 -9.01
N LEU A 329 9.64 -13.62 -9.22
CA LEU A 329 8.21 -13.83 -9.15
C LEU A 329 7.86 -14.32 -7.74
N GLU A 330 7.11 -13.52 -7.00
CA GLU A 330 6.64 -13.84 -5.66
C GLU A 330 5.22 -14.38 -5.72
N LEU A 331 5.03 -15.57 -5.19
CA LEU A 331 3.81 -16.35 -5.32
C LEU A 331 3.37 -16.88 -3.96
N ALA A 332 2.06 -17.12 -3.80
CA ALA A 332 1.57 -17.82 -2.63
C ALA A 332 0.48 -18.84 -2.96
N ILE A 333 0.46 -19.92 -2.19
CA ILE A 333 -0.62 -20.92 -2.13
C ILE A 333 -1.15 -20.90 -0.70
N ASN A 334 -2.41 -20.52 -0.55
CA ASN A 334 -3.10 -20.54 0.73
C ASN A 334 -3.73 -21.91 0.98
N TYR A 335 -3.70 -22.38 2.23
CA TYR A 335 -4.22 -23.68 2.62
C TYR A 335 -4.59 -23.73 4.11
N ASN A 336 -5.23 -24.80 4.54
CA ASN A 336 -5.61 -24.99 5.95
C ASN A 336 -4.73 -26.04 6.62
N THR A 337 -4.68 -26.03 7.93
CA THR A 337 -3.87 -27.00 8.71
C THR A 337 -4.33 -28.45 8.56
N ALA A 338 -5.60 -28.64 8.12
CA ALA A 338 -6.13 -29.98 7.82
C ALA A 338 -5.68 -30.50 6.45
N ASP A 339 -5.16 -29.64 5.56
CA ASP A 339 -4.69 -30.03 4.24
C ASP A 339 -3.35 -30.76 4.36
N SER A 340 -3.17 -31.80 3.53
CA SER A 340 -1.94 -32.56 3.50
C SER A 340 -0.79 -31.73 2.94
N THR A 341 0.29 -31.60 3.69
CA THR A 341 1.52 -30.93 3.20
C THR A 341 2.08 -31.58 1.94
N HIS A 342 1.92 -32.91 1.81
CA HIS A 342 2.31 -33.64 0.61
C HIS A 342 1.50 -33.19 -0.63
N ASP A 343 0.20 -32.95 -0.46
CA ASP A 343 -0.64 -32.49 -1.55
C ASP A 343 -0.33 -31.03 -1.93
N ILE A 344 0.00 -30.19 -0.95
CA ILE A 344 0.51 -28.83 -1.19
C ILE A 344 1.84 -28.86 -1.94
N ASP A 345 2.78 -29.73 -1.56
CA ASP A 345 4.04 -29.94 -2.28
C ASP A 345 3.82 -30.39 -3.72
N LYS A 346 2.91 -31.35 -3.93
CA LYS A 346 2.55 -31.83 -5.27
C LYS A 346 1.91 -30.72 -6.11
N LYS A 347 0.99 -29.96 -5.52
CA LYS A 347 0.36 -28.81 -6.16
C LYS A 347 1.43 -27.76 -6.54
N MET A 348 2.27 -27.37 -5.61
CA MET A 348 3.35 -26.40 -5.85
C MET A 348 4.28 -26.86 -6.97
N LYS A 349 4.76 -28.11 -6.92
CA LYS A 349 5.64 -28.67 -7.96
C LYS A 349 4.99 -28.66 -9.36
N ALA A 350 3.71 -28.99 -9.45
CA ALA A 350 2.99 -28.95 -10.71
C ALA A 350 2.85 -27.53 -11.25
N MET A 351 2.56 -26.57 -10.37
CA MET A 351 2.37 -25.16 -10.76
C MET A 351 3.70 -24.50 -11.14
N VAL A 352 4.75 -24.68 -10.33
CA VAL A 352 6.10 -24.17 -10.62
C VAL A 352 6.69 -24.86 -11.85
N GLY A 353 6.44 -26.16 -12.06
CA GLY A 353 6.87 -26.89 -13.24
C GLY A 353 6.23 -26.43 -14.55
N SER A 354 5.18 -25.61 -14.50
CA SER A 354 4.57 -24.99 -15.69
C SER A 354 5.19 -23.63 -16.04
N LEU A 355 6.03 -23.08 -15.19
CA LEU A 355 6.73 -21.83 -15.43
C LEU A 355 7.88 -22.03 -16.43
N ARG A 356 8.21 -20.96 -17.15
CA ARG A 356 9.17 -20.99 -18.27
C ARG A 356 10.61 -20.69 -17.86
N PHE A 357 10.86 -20.36 -16.60
CA PHE A 357 12.19 -19.96 -16.17
C PHE A 357 13.24 -21.04 -16.44
N SER A 358 14.26 -20.69 -17.22
CA SER A 358 15.34 -21.58 -17.58
C SER A 358 16.47 -21.50 -16.55
N GLY A 359 16.76 -22.62 -15.87
CA GLY A 359 17.86 -22.70 -14.90
C GLY A 359 17.65 -21.91 -13.62
N GLY A 360 16.42 -21.52 -13.35
CA GLY A 360 16.07 -20.69 -12.21
C GLY A 360 16.03 -21.44 -10.89
N VAL A 361 16.16 -20.69 -9.82
CA VAL A 361 16.09 -21.19 -8.44
C VAL A 361 14.71 -20.90 -7.89
N VAL A 362 14.13 -21.84 -7.15
CA VAL A 362 12.87 -21.67 -6.45
C VAL A 362 13.08 -21.85 -4.97
N TYR A 363 12.69 -20.85 -4.20
CA TYR A 363 12.66 -20.89 -2.75
C TYR A 363 11.20 -21.01 -2.28
N SER A 364 10.97 -21.73 -1.18
CA SER A 364 9.64 -21.73 -0.56
C SER A 364 9.72 -21.88 0.95
N VAL A 365 8.74 -21.29 1.64
CA VAL A 365 8.60 -21.37 3.09
C VAL A 365 7.13 -21.46 3.45
N ASP A 366 6.79 -22.24 4.46
CA ASP A 366 5.46 -22.27 5.05
C ASP A 366 5.39 -21.36 6.26
N VAL A 367 4.44 -20.44 6.23
CA VAL A 367 4.19 -19.50 7.32
C VAL A 367 2.68 -19.48 7.66
N SER A 368 2.31 -18.85 8.77
CA SER A 368 0.90 -18.56 8.99
C SER A 368 0.40 -17.51 7.97
N TYR A 369 -0.90 -17.54 7.67
CA TYR A 369 -1.51 -16.53 6.80
C TYR A 369 -1.32 -15.10 7.35
N LEU A 370 -1.40 -14.94 8.67
CA LEU A 370 -1.13 -13.67 9.34
C LEU A 370 0.32 -13.20 9.13
N ASP A 371 1.30 -14.10 9.28
CA ASP A 371 2.72 -13.74 9.11
C ASP A 371 3.03 -13.37 7.66
N PHE A 372 2.48 -14.11 6.69
CA PHE A 372 2.63 -13.75 5.27
C PHE A 372 2.11 -12.34 4.99
N LEU A 373 0.93 -12.00 5.48
CA LEU A 373 0.36 -10.67 5.28
C LEU A 373 1.09 -9.58 6.11
N SER A 374 1.76 -9.95 7.20
CA SER A 374 2.53 -9.04 8.06
C SER A 374 3.99 -8.86 7.64
N ARG A 375 4.44 -9.48 6.54
CA ARG A 375 5.85 -9.54 6.12
C ARG A 375 6.55 -8.17 6.06
N VAL A 376 5.87 -7.14 5.58
CA VAL A 376 6.44 -5.78 5.53
C VAL A 376 6.65 -5.19 6.93
N SER A 377 5.81 -5.53 7.90
CA SER A 377 5.98 -5.07 9.28
C SER A 377 7.23 -5.66 9.95
N TYR A 378 7.61 -6.88 9.59
CA TYR A 378 8.87 -7.46 10.05
C TYR A 378 10.08 -6.75 9.45
N SER A 379 10.04 -6.48 8.14
CA SER A 379 11.07 -5.68 7.47
C SER A 379 11.16 -4.25 8.01
N GLU A 380 10.02 -3.63 8.35
CA GLU A 380 9.98 -2.33 9.05
C GLU A 380 10.69 -2.41 10.40
N ALA A 381 10.40 -3.41 11.22
CA ALA A 381 11.01 -3.55 12.53
C ALA A 381 12.55 -3.65 12.43
N ARG A 382 13.06 -4.39 11.43
CA ARG A 382 14.49 -4.46 11.13
C ARG A 382 15.04 -3.10 10.68
N ALA A 383 14.37 -2.44 9.73
CA ALA A 383 14.82 -1.15 9.22
C ALA A 383 14.83 -0.06 10.30
N ARG A 384 13.87 -0.08 11.24
CA ARG A 384 13.87 0.80 12.42
C ARG A 384 15.04 0.50 13.35
N ALA A 385 15.34 -0.77 13.58
CA ALA A 385 16.46 -1.17 14.45
C ALA A 385 17.84 -0.69 13.93
N ILE A 386 18.00 -0.59 12.61
CA ILE A 386 19.23 -0.08 11.98
C ILE A 386 19.14 1.40 11.57
N GLY A 387 18.01 2.09 11.86
CA GLY A 387 17.83 3.53 11.64
C GLY A 387 17.59 3.95 10.18
N THR A 388 17.21 3.02 9.30
CA THR A 388 16.97 3.32 7.87
C THR A 388 15.50 3.58 7.54
N TRP A 389 14.57 3.21 8.43
CA TRP A 389 13.13 3.38 8.17
C TRP A 389 12.67 4.84 8.04
N ASP A 390 13.32 5.76 8.70
CA ASP A 390 12.94 7.17 8.69
C ASP A 390 13.67 7.97 7.58
N ALA A 391 14.44 7.30 6.72
CA ALA A 391 15.02 7.91 5.53
C ALA A 391 13.92 8.36 4.54
N PRO A 392 14.16 9.39 3.71
CA PRO A 392 13.19 9.78 2.69
C PRO A 392 12.87 8.65 1.72
N HIS A 393 11.58 8.48 1.39
CA HIS A 393 11.08 7.45 0.48
C HIS A 393 10.51 8.05 -0.80
N PRO A 394 11.34 8.21 -1.85
CA PRO A 394 10.91 8.77 -3.14
C PRO A 394 10.13 7.74 -3.97
N TRP A 395 8.96 7.35 -3.51
CA TRP A 395 8.14 6.37 -4.21
C TRP A 395 7.44 6.96 -5.42
N LEU A 396 7.53 6.23 -6.51
CA LEU A 396 6.81 6.50 -7.75
C LEU A 396 6.02 5.25 -8.15
N ASN A 397 4.70 5.38 -8.22
CA ASN A 397 3.82 4.33 -8.71
C ASN A 397 3.36 4.67 -10.12
N ILE A 398 3.55 3.76 -11.06
CA ILE A 398 3.20 3.95 -12.48
C ILE A 398 2.43 2.74 -12.98
N LEU A 399 1.34 2.99 -13.70
CA LEU A 399 0.65 1.95 -14.47
C LEU A 399 1.26 1.89 -15.88
N VAL A 400 1.80 0.74 -16.23
CA VAL A 400 2.44 0.51 -17.53
C VAL A 400 1.61 -0.50 -18.32
N PRO A 401 1.14 -0.16 -19.55
CA PRO A 401 0.44 -1.11 -20.39
C PRO A 401 1.32 -2.33 -20.72
N VAL A 402 0.74 -3.52 -20.77
CA VAL A 402 1.47 -4.76 -21.07
C VAL A 402 2.25 -4.70 -22.38
N SER A 403 1.74 -4.00 -23.38
CA SER A 403 2.42 -3.80 -24.67
C SER A 403 3.69 -2.94 -24.60
N ARG A 404 3.92 -2.23 -23.49
CA ARG A 404 5.05 -1.31 -23.29
C ARG A 404 5.98 -1.74 -22.17
N ILE A 405 5.65 -2.77 -21.41
CA ILE A 405 6.44 -3.15 -20.23
C ILE A 405 7.85 -3.67 -20.61
N ALA A 406 8.02 -4.29 -21.78
CA ALA A 406 9.32 -4.71 -22.26
C ALA A 406 10.23 -3.51 -22.64
N ASP A 407 9.64 -2.44 -23.20
CA ASP A 407 10.37 -1.19 -23.44
C ASP A 407 10.76 -0.55 -22.10
N PHE A 408 9.86 -0.61 -21.12
CA PHE A 408 10.09 -0.09 -19.78
C PHE A 408 11.23 -0.84 -19.07
N ASP A 409 11.29 -2.18 -19.20
CA ASP A 409 12.43 -2.95 -18.69
C ASP A 409 13.75 -2.48 -19.25
N ARG A 410 13.85 -2.37 -20.59
CA ARG A 410 15.10 -1.99 -21.27
C ARG A 410 15.57 -0.59 -20.88
N THR A 411 14.65 0.36 -20.70
CA THR A 411 14.98 1.78 -20.55
C THR A 411 14.94 2.27 -19.11
N ILE A 412 14.16 1.64 -18.24
CA ILE A 412 13.95 2.09 -16.87
C ILE A 412 14.50 1.08 -15.86
N PHE A 413 14.03 -0.18 -15.86
CA PHE A 413 14.47 -1.12 -14.83
C PHE A 413 15.98 -1.33 -14.85
N LYS A 414 16.54 -1.72 -15.99
CA LYS A 414 17.97 -1.99 -16.12
C LYS A 414 18.83 -0.75 -15.85
N GLU A 415 18.43 0.42 -16.33
CA GLU A 415 19.17 1.65 -16.08
C GLU A 415 19.03 2.15 -14.64
N THR A 416 17.82 2.10 -14.06
CA THR A 416 17.55 2.56 -12.70
C THR A 416 18.29 1.68 -11.68
N VAL A 417 18.22 0.36 -11.86
CA VAL A 417 18.95 -0.61 -11.01
C VAL A 417 20.46 -0.39 -11.11
N ARG A 418 20.99 -0.16 -12.34
CA ARG A 418 22.41 0.14 -12.55
C ARG A 418 22.88 1.43 -11.84
N LEU A 419 21.98 2.39 -11.65
CA LEU A 419 22.26 3.65 -10.95
C LEU A 419 22.19 3.50 -9.41
N GLY A 420 21.81 2.34 -8.89
CA GLY A 420 21.78 2.03 -7.47
C GLY A 420 20.52 2.55 -6.77
N VAL A 421 19.36 2.02 -7.13
CA VAL A 421 18.13 2.21 -6.34
C VAL A 421 18.26 1.46 -5.02
N GLY A 422 17.94 2.11 -3.93
CA GLY A 422 18.12 1.55 -2.58
C GLY A 422 17.08 0.51 -2.17
N GLY A 423 16.61 -0.33 -3.09
CA GLY A 423 15.65 -1.41 -2.81
C GLY A 423 15.04 -2.02 -4.07
N PRO A 424 14.20 -3.05 -3.93
CA PRO A 424 13.55 -3.70 -5.07
C PRO A 424 12.52 -2.79 -5.74
N ILE A 425 12.38 -2.94 -7.07
CA ILE A 425 11.29 -2.31 -7.83
C ILE A 425 10.15 -3.33 -7.90
N LEU A 426 9.01 -3.03 -7.29
CA LEU A 426 7.85 -3.93 -7.26
C LEU A 426 7.10 -3.88 -8.60
N VAL A 427 6.62 -5.03 -9.05
CA VAL A 427 5.88 -5.20 -10.30
C VAL A 427 4.62 -6.02 -10.04
N TYR A 428 3.46 -5.37 -10.04
CA TYR A 428 2.17 -6.01 -9.85
C TYR A 428 1.46 -6.24 -11.19
N PRO A 429 1.25 -7.50 -11.61
CA PRO A 429 0.42 -7.77 -12.78
C PRO A 429 -1.06 -7.57 -12.43
N LEU A 430 -1.76 -6.77 -13.24
CA LEU A 430 -3.17 -6.43 -13.01
C LEU A 430 -4.02 -6.76 -14.22
N ASN A 431 -5.25 -7.23 -13.98
CA ASN A 431 -6.27 -7.37 -15.00
C ASN A 431 -7.07 -6.08 -15.11
N SER A 432 -7.20 -5.53 -16.32
CA SER A 432 -7.89 -4.26 -16.58
C SER A 432 -9.40 -4.30 -16.31
N ASN A 433 -9.98 -5.49 -16.12
CA ASN A 433 -11.40 -5.71 -15.88
C ASN A 433 -11.75 -6.03 -14.41
N LYS A 434 -10.83 -5.75 -13.49
CA LYS A 434 -10.97 -6.02 -12.04
C LYS A 434 -10.94 -4.76 -11.19
#